data_c35779bb0ba6995358be37508277f225
#
_entry.id   c35779bb0ba6995358be37508277f225
#
_cell.length_a   1.000
_cell.length_b   1.000
_cell.length_c   1.000
_cell.angle_alpha   90.00
_cell.angle_beta   90.00
_cell.angle_gamma   90.00
#
_symmetry.space_group_name_H-M   'P 1'
#
loop_
_entity.id
_entity.type
_entity.pdbx_description
1 polymer ?
#
loop_
_entity_poly.entity_id
_entity_poly.type
_entity_poly.pdbx_seq_one_letter_code
_entity_poly.pdbx_strand_id
1 'polypeptide(L)'
;MDRQQTIQTIHDYMVGQPVVKAWIFGSFARGEDKPKSDIDILFVPDFEHGSFTLLTHGGMYEDLKQLLGREVDLVVDGSLRPYAKESAERDKILVYERAI
;
A
#
# COMPACT_ATOMS: atom_id res chain seq x y z
N MET A 1 9.61 -7.59 -12.23
CA MET A 1 9.63 -6.18 -11.75
C MET A 1 10.57 -6.11 -10.56
N ASP A 2 11.55 -5.24 -10.62
CA ASP A 2 12.49 -5.08 -9.51
C ASP A 2 11.88 -4.24 -8.39
N ARG A 3 12.62 -4.09 -7.28
CA ARG A 3 12.14 -3.37 -6.09
C ARG A 3 11.76 -1.93 -6.42
N GLN A 4 12.62 -1.22 -7.15
CA GLN A 4 12.38 0.18 -7.50
C GLN A 4 11.18 0.34 -8.41
N GLN A 5 11.02 -0.55 -9.38
CA GLN A 5 9.87 -0.55 -10.29
C GLN A 5 8.56 -0.81 -9.52
N THR A 6 8.61 -1.71 -8.55
CA THR A 6 7.44 -2.00 -7.70
C THR A 6 7.01 -0.75 -6.92
N ILE A 7 7.97 -0.08 -6.29
CA ILE A 7 7.71 1.15 -5.53
C ILE A 7 7.14 2.23 -6.45
N GLN A 8 7.74 2.41 -7.62
CA GLN A 8 7.29 3.44 -8.57
C GLN A 8 5.89 3.13 -9.11
N THR A 9 5.60 1.87 -9.38
CA THR A 9 4.28 1.46 -9.87
C THR A 9 3.19 1.78 -8.83
N ILE A 10 3.45 1.49 -7.56
CA ILE A 10 2.51 1.80 -6.48
C ILE A 10 2.34 3.31 -6.35
N HIS A 11 3.43 4.06 -6.37
CA HIS A 11 3.38 5.53 -6.32
C HIS A 11 2.50 6.08 -7.43
N ASP A 12 2.76 5.69 -8.67
CA ASP A 12 2.04 6.21 -9.83
C ASP A 12 0.55 5.86 -9.77
N TYR A 13 0.23 4.65 -9.31
CA TYR A 13 -1.15 4.24 -9.16
C TYR A 13 -1.89 5.12 -8.13
N MET A 14 -1.24 5.40 -6.99
CA MET A 14 -1.86 6.16 -5.91
C MET A 14 -2.16 7.62 -6.28
N VAL A 15 -1.42 8.17 -7.24
CA VAL A 15 -1.62 9.56 -7.68
C VAL A 15 -3.07 9.85 -8.07
N GLY A 16 -3.75 8.90 -8.69
CA GLY A 16 -5.14 9.09 -9.13
C GLY A 16 -6.21 8.57 -8.18
N GLN A 17 -5.83 8.15 -6.97
CA GLN A 17 -6.74 7.49 -6.05
C GLN A 17 -7.11 8.40 -4.86
N PRO A 18 -8.24 8.13 -4.18
CA PRO A 18 -8.61 8.89 -2.98
C PRO A 18 -7.77 8.46 -1.78
N VAL A 19 -6.48 8.71 -1.86
CA VAL A 19 -5.46 8.31 -0.88
C VAL A 19 -4.57 9.51 -0.58
N VAL A 20 -4.31 9.75 0.70
CA VAL A 20 -3.45 10.85 1.15
C VAL A 20 -2.00 10.39 1.23
N LYS A 21 -1.78 9.16 1.66
CA LYS A 21 -0.45 8.66 1.97
C LYS A 21 -0.44 7.15 1.88
N ALA A 22 0.67 6.57 1.45
CA ALA A 22 0.81 5.12 1.38
C ALA A 22 2.24 4.67 1.68
N TRP A 23 2.36 3.52 2.31
CA TRP A 23 3.64 2.88 2.64
C TRP A 23 3.61 1.41 2.25
N ILE A 24 4.79 0.85 2.02
CA ILE A 24 4.96 -0.61 1.97
C ILE A 24 5.52 -1.03 3.32
N PHE A 25 5.01 -2.12 3.87
CA PHE A 25 5.54 -2.69 5.11
C PHE A 25 5.76 -4.19 4.94
N GLY A 26 6.02 -4.92 6.02
CA GLY A 26 6.18 -6.36 5.99
C GLY A 26 7.46 -6.82 5.31
N SER A 27 7.44 -8.02 4.75
CA SER A 27 8.64 -8.66 4.22
C SER A 27 9.29 -7.90 3.07
N PHE A 28 8.49 -7.30 2.19
CA PHE A 28 9.03 -6.49 1.09
C PHE A 28 9.83 -5.31 1.64
N ALA A 29 9.28 -4.61 2.64
CA ALA A 29 9.96 -3.45 3.23
C ALA A 29 11.30 -3.84 3.85
N ARG A 30 11.36 -5.03 4.46
CA ARG A 30 12.58 -5.53 5.08
C ARG A 30 13.58 -6.13 4.08
N GLY A 31 13.20 -6.26 2.81
CA GLY A 31 14.04 -6.92 1.82
C GLY A 31 14.09 -8.43 1.96
N GLU A 32 13.10 -9.01 2.62
CA GLU A 32 13.04 -10.45 2.91
C GLU A 32 11.99 -11.19 2.09
N ASP A 33 11.32 -10.49 1.18
CA ASP A 33 10.26 -11.09 0.39
C ASP A 33 10.80 -12.05 -0.68
N LYS A 34 9.93 -12.99 -1.04
CA LYS A 34 10.16 -13.92 -2.14
C LYS A 34 9.26 -13.53 -3.30
N PRO A 35 9.51 -14.03 -4.53
CA PRO A 35 8.69 -13.65 -5.69
C PRO A 35 7.19 -13.86 -5.52
N LYS A 36 6.78 -14.82 -4.69
CA LYS A 36 5.37 -15.10 -4.43
C LYS A 36 4.85 -14.55 -3.11
N SER A 37 5.68 -13.82 -2.37
CA SER A 37 5.23 -13.18 -1.13
C SER A 37 4.24 -12.07 -1.44
N ASP A 38 3.31 -11.84 -0.52
CA ASP A 38 2.37 -10.73 -0.61
C ASP A 38 3.13 -9.41 -0.48
N ILE A 39 2.63 -8.38 -1.13
CA ILE A 39 3.11 -7.02 -0.91
C ILE A 39 2.13 -6.35 0.04
N ASP A 40 2.64 -5.95 1.21
CA ASP A 40 1.82 -5.34 2.26
C ASP A 40 1.85 -3.83 2.11
N ILE A 41 0.69 -3.23 1.86
CA ILE A 41 0.53 -1.79 1.64
C ILE A 41 -0.37 -1.21 2.71
N LEU A 42 0.12 -0.16 3.37
CA LEU A 42 -0.61 0.60 4.37
C LEU A 42 -0.96 1.95 3.76
N PHE A 43 -2.19 2.42 3.91
CA PHE A 43 -2.56 3.70 3.31
C PHE A 43 -3.56 4.48 4.16
N VAL A 44 -3.56 5.80 3.94
CA VAL A 44 -4.50 6.72 4.58
C VAL A 44 -5.52 7.13 3.51
N PRO A 45 -6.79 6.71 3.65
CA PRO A 45 -7.84 7.13 2.71
C PRO A 45 -8.15 8.62 2.84
N ASP A 46 -8.57 9.22 1.74
CA ASP A 46 -9.06 10.59 1.76
C ASP A 46 -10.59 10.55 1.84
N PHE A 47 -11.11 10.72 3.06
CA PHE A 47 -12.55 10.75 3.29
C PHE A 47 -13.16 12.14 3.05
N GLU A 48 -12.33 13.18 2.94
CA GLU A 48 -12.81 14.55 2.82
C GLU A 48 -13.05 14.96 1.38
N HIS A 49 -12.17 14.57 0.46
CA HIS A 49 -12.20 15.05 -0.92
C HIS A 49 -12.52 13.94 -1.92
N GLY A 50 -12.71 12.72 -1.46
CA GLY A 50 -12.96 11.60 -2.34
C GLY A 50 -14.09 10.73 -1.83
N SER A 51 -14.58 9.88 -2.72
CA SER A 51 -15.60 8.90 -2.38
C SER A 51 -14.95 7.58 -2.05
N PHE A 52 -14.22 7.55 -0.93
CA PHE A 52 -13.60 6.29 -0.50
C PHE A 52 -14.66 5.40 0.14
N THR A 53 -14.90 4.26 -0.46
CA THR A 53 -15.87 3.27 0.01
C THR A 53 -15.25 1.88 0.00
N LEU A 54 -16.01 0.90 0.48
CA LEU A 54 -15.57 -0.50 0.42
C LEU A 54 -15.36 -0.94 -1.03
N LEU A 55 -16.17 -0.43 -1.96
CA LEU A 55 -15.99 -0.74 -3.38
C LEU A 55 -14.69 -0.12 -3.92
N THR A 56 -14.35 1.09 -3.49
CA THR A 56 -13.09 1.73 -3.85
C THR A 56 -11.91 0.89 -3.37
N HIS A 57 -11.97 0.43 -2.12
CA HIS A 57 -10.92 -0.41 -1.54
C HIS A 57 -10.73 -1.70 -2.34
N GLY A 58 -11.84 -2.39 -2.65
CA GLY A 58 -11.80 -3.61 -3.44
C GLY A 58 -11.26 -3.40 -4.85
N GLY A 59 -11.64 -2.30 -5.48
CA GLY A 59 -11.13 -1.93 -6.81
C GLY A 59 -9.63 -1.66 -6.81
N MET A 60 -9.15 -0.95 -5.81
CA MET A 60 -7.71 -0.69 -5.64
C MET A 60 -6.93 -1.99 -5.43
N TYR A 61 -7.47 -2.90 -4.63
CA TYR A 61 -6.86 -4.21 -4.40
C TYR A 61 -6.68 -4.96 -5.73
N GLU A 62 -7.75 -5.06 -6.51
CA GLU A 62 -7.70 -5.77 -7.80
C GLU A 62 -6.73 -5.10 -8.79
N ASP A 63 -6.76 -3.78 -8.87
CA ASP A 63 -5.87 -3.04 -9.77
C ASP A 63 -4.41 -3.26 -9.40
N LEU A 64 -4.07 -3.15 -8.12
CA LEU A 64 -2.69 -3.32 -7.66
C LEU A 64 -2.21 -4.75 -7.85
N LYS A 65 -3.09 -5.72 -7.59
CA LYS A 65 -2.77 -7.13 -7.81
C LYS A 65 -2.40 -7.39 -9.27
N GLN A 66 -3.17 -6.83 -10.20
CA GLN A 66 -2.90 -6.97 -11.64
C GLN A 66 -1.62 -6.25 -12.05
N LEU A 67 -1.44 -5.01 -11.58
CA LEU A 67 -0.27 -4.20 -11.92
C LEU A 67 1.03 -4.83 -11.41
N LEU A 68 1.00 -5.39 -10.20
CA LEU A 68 2.20 -5.93 -9.57
C LEU A 68 2.43 -7.42 -9.89
N GLY A 69 1.40 -8.11 -10.40
CA GLY A 69 1.50 -9.53 -10.69
C GLY A 69 1.70 -10.38 -9.44
N ARG A 70 1.29 -9.88 -8.27
CA ARG A 70 1.45 -10.54 -6.97
C ARG A 70 0.24 -10.27 -6.12
N GLU A 71 0.03 -11.13 -5.13
CA GLU A 71 -0.99 -10.88 -4.13
C GLU A 71 -0.63 -9.65 -3.31
N VAL A 72 -1.65 -8.87 -2.91
CA VAL A 72 -1.47 -7.60 -2.19
C VAL A 72 -2.32 -7.65 -0.93
N ASP A 73 -1.76 -7.20 0.19
CA ASP A 73 -2.51 -6.95 1.41
C ASP A 73 -2.64 -5.45 1.57
N LEU A 74 -3.83 -4.91 1.32
CA LEU A 74 -4.09 -3.48 1.27
C LEU A 74 -4.84 -3.05 2.54
N VAL A 75 -4.13 -2.40 3.46
CA VAL A 75 -4.59 -2.14 4.83
C VAL A 75 -4.74 -0.65 5.08
N VAL A 76 -5.88 -0.25 5.64
CA VAL A 76 -6.11 1.14 6.06
C VAL A 76 -5.28 1.43 7.32
N ASP A 77 -4.57 2.57 7.31
CA ASP A 77 -3.80 3.00 8.47
C ASP A 77 -4.71 3.14 9.69
N GLY A 78 -4.25 2.63 10.82
CA GLY A 78 -5.03 2.60 12.06
C GLY A 78 -5.80 1.32 12.29
N SER A 79 -5.89 0.43 11.31
CA SER A 79 -6.62 -0.83 11.44
C SER A 79 -5.74 -2.02 11.78
N LEU A 80 -4.42 -1.84 11.85
CA LEU A 80 -3.50 -2.90 12.24
C LEU A 80 -3.64 -3.23 13.72
N ARG A 81 -3.52 -4.52 14.04
CA ARG A 81 -3.49 -4.97 15.43
C ARG A 81 -2.22 -4.47 16.10
N PRO A 82 -2.22 -4.27 17.45
CA PRO A 82 -1.08 -3.66 18.15
C PRO A 82 0.28 -4.31 17.83
N TYR A 83 0.35 -5.63 17.79
CA TYR A 83 1.62 -6.30 17.54
C TYR A 83 2.11 -6.10 16.10
N ALA A 84 1.20 -6.02 15.15
CA ALA A 84 1.54 -5.79 13.75
C ALA A 84 1.85 -4.31 13.51
N LYS A 85 1.18 -3.41 14.23
CA LYS A 85 1.39 -1.98 14.14
C LYS A 85 2.82 -1.60 14.51
N GLU A 86 3.34 -2.15 15.59
CA GLU A 86 4.70 -1.84 16.03
C GLU A 86 5.72 -2.23 14.97
N SER A 87 5.61 -3.44 14.43
CA SER A 87 6.50 -3.93 13.38
C SER A 87 6.37 -3.08 12.10
N ALA A 88 5.15 -2.75 11.70
CA ALA A 88 4.91 -1.94 10.51
C ALA A 88 5.50 -0.54 10.66
N GLU A 89 5.31 0.11 11.81
CA GLU A 89 5.85 1.44 12.07
C GLU A 89 7.37 1.47 11.99
N ARG A 90 8.02 0.41 12.44
CA ARG A 90 9.48 0.30 12.40
C ARG A 90 10.01 0.09 10.99
N ASP A 91 9.30 -0.72 10.19
CA ASP A 91 9.82 -1.21 8.91
C ASP A 91 9.26 -0.50 7.69
N LYS A 92 8.16 0.24 7.81
CA LYS A 92 7.44 0.80 6.66
C LYS A 92 8.29 1.79 5.86
N ILE A 93 8.06 1.77 4.55
CA ILE A 93 8.73 2.66 3.59
C ILE A 93 7.65 3.51 2.93
N LEU A 94 7.80 4.84 3.00
CA LEU A 94 6.87 5.77 2.36
C LEU A 94 7.01 5.64 0.84
N VAL A 95 5.90 5.39 0.14
CA VAL A 95 5.90 5.26 -1.31
C VAL A 95 5.05 6.32 -2.00
N TYR A 96 4.13 6.96 -1.28
CA TYR A 96 3.30 8.03 -1.83
C TYR A 96 2.85 8.96 -0.72
N GLU A 97 2.92 10.26 -1.01
CA GLU A 97 2.36 11.28 -0.14
C GLU A 97 1.81 12.39 -1.03
N ARG A 98 0.53 12.72 -0.84
CA ARG A 98 -0.12 13.77 -1.63
C ARG A 98 0.51 15.14 -1.31
N ALA A 99 0.84 15.89 -2.34
CA ALA A 99 1.28 17.27 -2.19
C ALA A 99 0.07 18.12 -1.73
N ILE A 100 0.32 19.01 -0.78
CA ILE A 100 -0.70 19.90 -0.22
C ILE A 100 -0.62 21.25 -0.91
#